data_f2b8a5f546af33495b1e8841e4501484
#
_entry.id   f2b8a5f546af33495b1e8841e4501484
#
_cell.length_a   1.000
_cell.length_b   1.000
_cell.length_c   1.000
_cell.angle_alpha   90.00
_cell.angle_beta   90.00
_cell.angle_gamma   90.00
#
_symmetry.space_group_name_H-M   'P 1'
#
loop_
_entity.id
_entity.type
_entity.pdbx_description
1 polymer ?
#
loop_
_entity_poly.entity_id
_entity_poly.type
_entity_poly.pdbx_seq_one_letter_code
_entity_poly.pdbx_strand_id
1 'polypeptide(L)' 'MKVPLIELAVFENNESARRCYEAAGFTEYAESEHKMPIGTWNCTEMELHCI' A
#
# COMPACT_ATOMS: atom_id res chain seq x y z
N MET A 1 -25.08 6.37 2.46
CA MET A 1 -23.98 6.47 3.42
C MET A 1 -22.67 6.04 2.79
N LYS A 2 -21.62 6.74 3.04
CA LYS A 2 -20.30 6.40 2.53
C LYS A 2 -19.63 5.38 3.41
N VAL A 3 -18.98 4.43 2.79
CA VAL A 3 -18.11 3.50 3.50
C VAL A 3 -16.71 4.10 3.48
N PRO A 4 -16.12 4.36 4.63
CA PRO A 4 -14.77 4.92 4.67
C PRO A 4 -13.78 3.97 3.99
N LEU A 5 -12.93 4.54 3.19
CA LEU A 5 -11.89 3.79 2.52
C LEU A 5 -10.56 4.48 2.80
N ILE A 6 -9.63 3.74 3.35
CA ILE A 6 -8.29 4.24 3.61
C ILE A 6 -7.34 3.60 2.62
N GLU A 7 -6.61 4.43 1.89
CA GLU A 7 -5.64 3.95 0.91
C GLU A 7 -4.26 4.44 1.29
N LEU A 8 -3.27 3.60 1.04
CA LEU A 8 -1.88 3.95 1.28
C LEU A 8 -1.00 3.20 0.29
N ALA A 9 0.25 3.64 0.21
CA ALA A 9 1.24 2.97 -0.61
C ALA A 9 2.49 2.74 0.24
N VAL A 10 3.05 1.54 0.16
CA VAL A 10 4.29 1.21 0.86
C VAL A 10 5.32 0.78 -0.16
N PHE A 11 6.58 1.10 0.12
CA PHE A 11 7.67 0.63 -0.73
C PHE A 11 7.75 -0.89 -0.64
N GLU A 12 8.00 -1.50 -1.78
CA GLU A 12 8.03 -2.96 -1.88
C GLU A 12 9.04 -3.60 -0.93
N ASN A 13 10.17 -2.93 -0.71
CA ASN A 13 11.20 -3.46 0.17
C ASN A 13 10.93 -3.21 1.66
N ASN A 14 9.82 -2.57 2.00
CA ASN A 14 9.47 -2.31 3.38
C ASN A 14 8.49 -3.38 3.88
N GLU A 15 9.00 -4.60 4.04
CA GLU A 15 8.18 -5.73 4.45
C GLU A 15 7.55 -5.53 5.83
N SER A 16 8.27 -4.92 6.75
CA SER A 16 7.75 -4.70 8.10
C SER A 16 6.49 -3.87 8.08
N ALA A 17 6.50 -2.78 7.32
CA ALA A 17 5.33 -1.92 7.20
C ALA A 17 4.18 -2.67 6.53
N ARG A 18 4.48 -3.41 5.46
CA ARG A 18 3.46 -4.14 4.74
C ARG A 18 2.77 -5.16 5.64
N ARG A 19 3.56 -5.91 6.43
CA ARG A 19 3.00 -6.87 7.37
C ARG A 19 2.14 -6.22 8.43
N CYS A 20 2.56 -5.07 8.92
CA CYS A 20 1.78 -4.30 9.87
C CYS A 20 0.42 -3.92 9.31
N TYR A 21 0.40 -3.43 8.08
CA TYR A 21 -0.85 -3.03 7.45
C TYR A 21 -1.74 -4.23 7.15
N GLU A 22 -1.17 -5.34 6.71
CA GLU A 22 -1.93 -6.56 6.48
C GLU A 22 -2.57 -7.05 7.77
N ALA A 23 -1.82 -7.00 8.87
CA ALA A 23 -2.35 -7.39 10.17
C ALA A 23 -3.48 -6.47 10.63
N ALA A 24 -3.47 -5.22 10.19
CA ALA A 24 -4.53 -4.27 10.50
C ALA A 24 -5.76 -4.43 9.61
N GLY A 25 -5.66 -5.26 8.57
CA GLY A 25 -6.80 -5.52 7.69
C GLY A 25 -6.69 -4.91 6.30
N PHE A 26 -5.57 -4.27 5.99
CA PHE A 26 -5.34 -3.73 4.65
C PHE A 26 -5.10 -4.87 3.66
N THR A 27 -5.58 -4.68 2.44
CA THR A 27 -5.38 -5.64 1.36
C THR A 27 -4.69 -4.96 0.20
N GLU A 28 -3.81 -5.69 -0.46
CA GLU A 28 -3.13 -5.18 -1.64
C GLU A 28 -4.09 -5.22 -2.82
N TYR A 29 -4.15 -4.14 -3.58
CA TYR A 29 -5.03 -4.09 -4.75
C TYR A 29 -4.31 -3.66 -6.01
N ALA A 30 -3.12 -3.08 -5.90
CA ALA A 30 -2.37 -2.62 -7.06
C ALA A 30 -0.91 -2.47 -6.72
N GLU A 31 -0.10 -2.37 -7.76
CA GLU A 31 1.31 -2.06 -7.63
C GLU A 31 1.62 -0.91 -8.56
N SER A 32 2.50 -0.02 -8.12
CA SER A 32 2.91 1.10 -8.93
C SER A 32 4.42 1.19 -8.97
N GLU A 33 4.93 1.71 -10.06
CA GLU A 33 6.34 1.87 -10.29
C GLU A 33 6.64 3.35 -10.43
N HIS A 34 7.61 3.82 -9.65
CA HIS A 34 8.03 5.21 -9.69
C HIS A 34 9.46 5.28 -10.20
N LYS A 35 9.64 5.86 -11.37
CA LYS A 35 10.96 6.01 -11.95
C LYS A 35 11.56 7.35 -11.52
N MET A 36 12.76 7.28 -11.02
CA MET A 36 13.50 8.45 -10.56
C MET A 36 14.88 8.46 -11.18
N PRO A 37 15.56 9.62 -11.22
CA PRO A 37 16.90 9.68 -11.80
C PRO A 37 17.90 8.71 -11.18
N ILE A 38 17.71 8.37 -9.90
CA ILE A 38 18.62 7.48 -9.18
C ILE A 38 18.17 6.02 -9.20
N GLY A 39 17.00 5.72 -9.77
CA GLY A 39 16.53 4.35 -9.84
C GLY A 39 15.03 4.24 -9.92
N THR A 40 14.55 3.01 -9.84
CA THR A 40 13.13 2.71 -9.90
C THR A 40 12.67 2.20 -8.54
N TRP A 41 11.56 2.74 -8.06
CA TRP A 41 10.97 2.34 -6.78
C TRP A 41 9.61 1.73 -7.04
N ASN A 42 9.41 0.52 -6.53
CA ASN A 42 8.13 -0.14 -6.64
C ASN A 42 7.37 0.03 -5.32
N CYS A 43 6.10 0.37 -5.43
CA CYS A 43 5.22 0.54 -4.29
C CYS A 43 4.04 -0.40 -4.41
N THR A 44 3.60 -0.93 -3.29
CA THR A 44 2.39 -1.73 -3.22
C THR A 44 1.29 -0.85 -2.67
N GLU A 45 0.20 -0.74 -3.40
CA GLU A 45 -0.94 0.06 -2.96
C GLU A 45 -1.91 -0.84 -2.22
N MET A 46 -2.28 -0.40 -1.03
CA MET A 46 -3.14 -1.17 -0.14
C MET A 46 -4.35 -0.35 0.25
N GLU A 47 -5.43 -1.04 0.56
CA GLU A 47 -6.65 -0.37 0.98
C GLU A 47 -7.29 -1.08 2.17
N LEU A 48 -7.99 -0.31 2.96
CA LEU A 48 -8.75 -0.82 4.10
C LEU A 48 -10.18 -0.32 3.96
N HIS A 49 -11.10 -1.25 3.90
CA HIS A 49 -12.53 -0.93 3.87
C HIS A 49 -13.06 -0.94 5.29
N CYS A 50 -13.46 0.22 5.77
CA CYS A 50 -14.04 0.37 7.10
C CYS A 50 -15.55 0.44 6.96
N ILE A 51 -16.22 -0.48 7.61
CA ILE A 51 -17.68 -0.55 7.54
C ILE A 51 -18.26 -0.03 8.83
#